data_6b489020e59c8223639a7243d0f4794e
#
_entry.id   6b489020e59c8223639a7243d0f4794e
#
_cell.length_a   1.000
_cell.length_b   1.000
_cell.length_c   1.000
_cell.angle_alpha   90.00
_cell.angle_beta   90.00
_cell.angle_gamma   90.00
#
_symmetry.space_group_name_H-M   'P 1'
#
loop_
_entity.id
_entity.type
_entity.pdbx_description
1 polymer ?
#
loop_
_entity_poly.entity_id
_entity_poly.type
_entity_poly.pdbx_seq_one_letter_code
_entity_poly.pdbx_strand_id
1 'polypeptide(L)'
;AEHGENFPSLEAKRAEKMLLFADCPTLIEDPTHQNIRTCAAVMRALGYDEETITQRILHQTHETILEVNLSALVDNVRYFRSLMPTTTRLTCMVKAFAYGAGSVEVSKALQQSNLVDYLAVAVADEGVELRKTGITLPIIIMDPEVAALDLIIENNLQPNIYSFQVLDDIIHAAEAKGLESLPVHIKIDSGMHRLGFYREDMPKLIARLQGQKAVRV
;
A
#
# COMPACT_ATOMS: atom_id res chain seq x y z
N ALA A 1 4.69 8.30 12.54
CA ALA A 1 4.79 9.14 13.74
C ALA A 1 6.08 9.98 13.79
N GLU A 2 7.14 9.57 13.10
CA GLU A 2 8.45 10.28 13.17
C GLU A 2 8.52 11.62 12.43
N HIS A 3 7.54 11.97 11.62
CA HIS A 3 7.53 13.25 10.88
C HIS A 3 6.54 14.29 11.43
N GLY A 4 5.92 14.03 12.56
CA GLY A 4 4.94 14.94 13.18
C GLY A 4 5.53 16.03 14.09
N GLU A 5 6.73 15.81 14.60
CA GLU A 5 7.27 16.60 15.71
C GLU A 5 7.79 18.00 15.33
N ASN A 6 7.99 18.27 14.03
CA ASN A 6 8.56 19.55 13.58
C ASN A 6 7.55 20.56 13.02
N PHE A 7 6.25 20.27 13.07
CA PHE A 7 5.24 21.17 12.51
C PHE A 7 4.21 21.57 13.56
N PRO A 8 3.92 22.88 13.70
CA PRO A 8 2.99 23.39 14.72
C PRO A 8 1.52 22.99 14.45
N SER A 9 1.19 22.52 13.24
CA SER A 9 -0.14 21.98 12.90
C SER A 9 -0.08 21.09 11.65
N LEU A 10 -1.14 20.28 11.45
CA LEU A 10 -1.32 19.49 10.23
C LEU A 10 -1.47 20.38 8.99
N GLU A 11 -2.03 21.58 9.15
CA GLU A 11 -2.17 22.59 8.08
C GLU A 11 -0.82 23.18 7.70
N ALA A 12 0.04 23.48 8.67
CA ALA A 12 1.41 23.95 8.41
C ALA A 12 2.23 22.89 7.67
N LYS A 13 2.10 21.61 8.05
CA LYS A 13 2.74 20.49 7.37
C LYS A 13 2.24 20.31 5.92
N ARG A 14 0.93 20.52 5.70
CA ARG A 14 0.35 20.50 4.35
C ARG A 14 0.83 21.67 3.51
N ALA A 15 0.85 22.87 4.07
CA ALA A 15 1.33 24.07 3.39
C ALA A 15 2.79 23.98 2.96
N GLU A 16 3.67 23.46 3.83
CA GLU A 16 5.08 23.28 3.51
C GLU A 16 5.32 22.19 2.46
N LYS A 17 4.60 21.07 2.55
CA LYS A 17 4.63 20.06 1.47
C LYS A 17 4.14 20.61 0.15
N MET A 18 3.16 21.49 0.15
CA MET A 18 2.65 22.14 -1.06
C MET A 18 3.67 23.15 -1.64
N LEU A 19 4.42 23.86 -0.81
CA LEU A 19 5.53 24.73 -1.26
C LEU A 19 6.67 23.94 -1.93
N LEU A 20 6.98 22.73 -1.46
CA LEU A 20 7.96 21.84 -2.09
C LEU A 20 7.55 21.41 -3.51
N PHE A 21 6.25 21.40 -3.83
CA PHE A 21 5.76 21.08 -5.17
C PHE A 21 5.70 22.31 -6.11
N ALA A 22 5.71 23.53 -5.58
CA ALA A 22 5.65 24.75 -6.38
C ALA A 22 6.89 24.92 -7.29
N ASP A 23 8.04 24.40 -6.85
CA ASP A 23 9.32 24.43 -7.58
C ASP A 23 9.71 23.04 -8.15
N CYS A 24 8.80 22.05 -8.14
CA CYS A 24 9.11 20.71 -8.64
C CYS A 24 9.09 20.71 -10.17
N PRO A 25 10.22 20.52 -10.86
CA PRO A 25 10.28 20.57 -12.32
C PRO A 25 9.72 19.32 -13.00
N THR A 26 9.31 18.31 -12.24
CA THR A 26 8.90 17.01 -12.78
C THR A 26 7.39 16.83 -12.69
N LEU A 27 6.67 17.30 -13.69
CA LEU A 27 5.26 16.98 -13.90
C LEU A 27 5.12 15.96 -15.03
N ILE A 28 4.44 14.86 -14.76
CA ILE A 28 4.16 13.78 -15.71
C ILE A 28 3.10 14.24 -16.72
N GLU A 29 3.27 13.90 -18.00
CA GLU A 29 2.41 14.35 -19.12
C GLU A 29 0.95 13.88 -19.08
N ASP A 30 0.60 12.93 -18.23
CA ASP A 30 -0.79 12.43 -18.15
C ASP A 30 -1.66 13.34 -17.26
N PRO A 31 -2.58 14.14 -17.86
CA PRO A 31 -3.47 15.02 -17.10
C PRO A 31 -4.48 14.28 -16.22
N THR A 32 -4.57 12.96 -16.32
CA THR A 32 -5.40 12.13 -15.46
C THR A 32 -4.67 11.73 -14.18
N HIS A 33 -3.36 11.88 -14.13
CA HIS A 33 -2.54 11.49 -12.99
C HIS A 33 -2.80 12.39 -11.79
N GLN A 34 -2.96 11.79 -10.61
CA GLN A 34 -3.32 12.53 -9.38
C GLN A 34 -2.31 13.61 -9.01
N ASN A 35 -1.02 13.38 -9.31
CA ASN A 35 0.04 14.36 -9.05
C ASN A 35 -0.09 15.62 -9.90
N ILE A 36 -0.47 15.49 -11.17
CA ILE A 36 -0.72 16.62 -12.07
C ILE A 36 -1.91 17.45 -11.58
N ARG A 37 -3.00 16.78 -11.17
CA ARG A 37 -4.17 17.46 -10.59
C ARG A 37 -3.81 18.22 -9.31
N THR A 38 -2.96 17.63 -8.47
CA THR A 38 -2.48 18.25 -7.24
C THR A 38 -1.59 19.47 -7.57
N CYS A 39 -0.64 19.34 -8.50
CA CYS A 39 0.21 20.46 -8.93
C CYS A 39 -0.60 21.59 -9.58
N ALA A 40 -1.55 21.28 -10.43
CA ALA A 40 -2.44 22.27 -11.03
C ALA A 40 -3.28 22.99 -9.96
N ALA A 41 -3.79 22.26 -8.98
CA ALA A 41 -4.54 22.85 -7.86
C ALA A 41 -3.68 23.79 -7.00
N VAL A 42 -2.42 23.41 -6.75
CA VAL A 42 -1.44 24.24 -6.04
C VAL A 42 -1.14 25.50 -6.83
N MET A 43 -0.86 25.38 -8.12
CA MET A 43 -0.58 26.54 -8.98
C MET A 43 -1.77 27.53 -9.02
N ARG A 44 -3.01 27.02 -9.09
CA ARG A 44 -4.22 27.86 -8.98
C ARG A 44 -4.28 28.58 -7.64
N ALA A 45 -4.01 27.89 -6.55
CA ALA A 45 -3.99 28.46 -5.20
C ALA A 45 -2.92 29.54 -5.03
N LEU A 46 -1.82 29.45 -5.79
CA LEU A 46 -0.75 30.43 -5.85
C LEU A 46 -1.03 31.59 -6.82
N GLY A 47 -2.21 31.60 -7.49
CA GLY A 47 -2.66 32.68 -8.35
C GLY A 47 -2.17 32.62 -9.80
N TYR A 48 -1.65 31.48 -10.26
CA TYR A 48 -1.33 31.28 -11.67
C TYR A 48 -2.61 31.13 -12.49
N ASP A 49 -2.64 31.74 -13.68
CA ASP A 49 -3.74 31.57 -14.63
C ASP A 49 -3.69 30.20 -15.33
N GLU A 50 -4.84 29.77 -15.87
CA GLU A 50 -4.98 28.44 -16.51
C GLU A 50 -4.07 28.28 -17.74
N GLU A 51 -3.78 29.35 -18.45
CA GLU A 51 -2.88 29.32 -19.60
C GLU A 51 -1.44 29.05 -19.15
N THR A 52 -0.97 29.72 -18.13
CA THR A 52 0.35 29.48 -17.51
C THR A 52 0.45 28.07 -16.95
N ILE A 53 -0.61 27.58 -16.27
CA ILE A 53 -0.65 26.23 -15.72
C ILE A 53 -0.57 25.21 -16.85
N THR A 54 -1.39 25.37 -17.90
CA THR A 54 -1.41 24.49 -19.06
C THR A 54 -0.07 24.49 -19.80
N GLN A 55 0.51 25.68 -20.04
CA GLN A 55 1.81 25.82 -20.69
C GLN A 55 2.92 25.12 -19.91
N ARG A 56 2.96 25.29 -18.58
CA ARG A 56 3.95 24.63 -17.73
C ARG A 56 3.78 23.11 -17.66
N ILE A 57 2.54 22.61 -17.76
CA ILE A 57 2.26 21.18 -17.81
C ILE A 57 2.61 20.59 -19.19
N LEU A 58 2.27 21.26 -20.29
CA LEU A 58 2.43 20.75 -21.65
C LEU A 58 3.82 20.96 -22.26
N HIS A 59 4.59 21.97 -21.79
CA HIS A 59 5.89 22.31 -22.36
C HIS A 59 7.10 21.82 -21.58
N GLN A 60 6.91 20.95 -20.61
CA GLN A 60 8.06 20.27 -20.01
C GLN A 60 8.61 19.25 -21.00
N THR A 61 9.68 19.63 -21.68
CA THR A 61 10.58 18.66 -22.31
C THR A 61 11.22 17.87 -21.16
N HIS A 62 10.87 16.59 -21.05
CA HIS A 62 11.42 15.74 -20.01
C HIS A 62 12.91 15.52 -20.27
N GLU A 63 13.77 16.17 -19.48
CA GLU A 63 15.19 15.86 -19.46
C GLU A 63 15.48 14.54 -18.74
N THR A 64 14.53 14.09 -17.89
CA THR A 64 14.69 12.87 -17.10
C THR A 64 13.45 11.98 -17.26
N ILE A 65 13.66 10.76 -17.73
CA ILE A 65 12.63 9.72 -17.89
C ILE A 65 12.97 8.57 -16.95
N LEU A 66 11.98 8.12 -16.17
CA LEU A 66 12.06 6.87 -15.42
C LEU A 66 11.56 5.72 -16.30
N GLU A 67 12.46 4.88 -16.76
CA GLU A 67 12.10 3.66 -17.49
C GLU A 67 12.04 2.47 -16.53
N VAL A 68 10.90 1.78 -16.50
CA VAL A 68 10.71 0.57 -15.70
C VAL A 68 10.59 -0.65 -16.62
N ASN A 69 11.58 -1.53 -16.59
CA ASN A 69 11.57 -2.77 -17.37
C ASN A 69 10.83 -3.88 -16.61
N LEU A 70 9.55 -4.06 -16.91
CA LEU A 70 8.71 -5.07 -16.27
C LEU A 70 9.16 -6.51 -16.58
N SER A 71 9.74 -6.76 -17.75
CA SER A 71 10.28 -8.08 -18.08
C SER A 71 11.46 -8.44 -17.18
N ALA A 72 12.39 -7.51 -16.98
CA ALA A 72 13.52 -7.70 -16.08
C ALA A 72 13.05 -7.87 -14.61
N LEU A 73 12.00 -7.16 -14.20
CA LEU A 73 11.37 -7.36 -12.90
C LEU A 73 10.85 -8.79 -12.74
N VAL A 74 10.12 -9.30 -13.73
CA VAL A 74 9.61 -10.68 -13.72
C VAL A 74 10.74 -11.71 -13.74
N ASP A 75 11.82 -11.44 -14.48
CA ASP A 75 13.00 -12.32 -14.50
C ASP A 75 13.69 -12.39 -13.13
N ASN A 76 13.77 -11.26 -12.41
CA ASN A 76 14.24 -11.25 -11.02
C ASN A 76 13.35 -12.11 -10.11
N VAL A 77 12.02 -11.98 -10.25
CA VAL A 77 11.08 -12.83 -9.49
C VAL A 77 11.28 -14.30 -9.82
N ARG A 78 11.45 -14.65 -11.09
CA ARG A 78 11.71 -16.02 -11.54
C ARG A 78 13.01 -16.57 -10.94
N TYR A 79 14.06 -15.75 -10.88
CA TYR A 79 15.30 -16.11 -10.23
C TYR A 79 15.09 -16.41 -8.74
N PHE A 80 14.47 -15.53 -7.99
CA PHE A 80 14.17 -15.78 -6.56
C PHE A 80 13.28 -17.02 -6.39
N ARG A 81 12.29 -17.21 -7.24
CA ARG A 81 11.41 -18.39 -7.19
C ARG A 81 12.19 -19.68 -7.41
N SER A 82 13.22 -19.68 -8.25
CA SER A 82 14.07 -20.85 -8.51
C SER A 82 14.94 -21.27 -7.31
N LEU A 83 15.19 -20.35 -6.39
CA LEU A 83 15.97 -20.62 -5.16
C LEU A 83 15.10 -21.14 -4.01
N MET A 84 13.78 -21.17 -4.18
CA MET A 84 12.82 -21.53 -3.13
C MET A 84 12.23 -22.92 -3.39
N PRO A 85 11.94 -23.70 -2.32
CA PRO A 85 11.13 -24.90 -2.45
C PRO A 85 9.76 -24.58 -3.07
N THR A 86 9.18 -25.49 -3.82
CA THR A 86 7.87 -25.32 -4.47
C THR A 86 6.72 -25.09 -3.47
N THR A 87 6.90 -25.52 -2.23
CA THR A 87 5.94 -25.33 -1.12
C THR A 87 6.00 -23.93 -0.50
N THR A 88 7.07 -23.16 -0.77
CA THR A 88 7.22 -21.79 -0.24
C THR A 88 6.36 -20.83 -1.05
N ARG A 89 5.56 -20.02 -0.37
CA ARG A 89 4.78 -18.94 -0.99
C ARG A 89 5.58 -17.66 -1.06
N LEU A 90 5.46 -16.95 -2.18
CA LEU A 90 6.17 -15.70 -2.44
C LEU A 90 5.20 -14.52 -2.38
N THR A 91 5.51 -13.56 -1.51
CA THR A 91 4.80 -12.28 -1.40
C THR A 91 5.64 -11.17 -1.97
N CYS A 92 5.08 -10.38 -2.89
CA CYS A 92 5.73 -9.19 -3.43
C CYS A 92 5.13 -7.93 -2.82
N MET A 93 6.00 -7.04 -2.31
CA MET A 93 5.63 -5.75 -1.76
C MET A 93 5.49 -4.72 -2.87
N VAL A 94 4.30 -4.13 -3.02
CA VAL A 94 3.97 -3.12 -4.04
C VAL A 94 3.43 -1.81 -3.45
N LYS A 95 3.64 -1.59 -2.15
CA LYS A 95 3.26 -0.37 -1.44
C LYS A 95 3.98 0.86 -1.99
N ALA A 96 3.49 2.05 -1.64
CA ALA A 96 4.08 3.33 -2.02
C ALA A 96 4.34 3.41 -3.54
N PHE A 97 3.29 3.08 -4.33
CA PHE A 97 3.36 3.07 -5.80
C PHE A 97 4.45 2.11 -6.33
N ALA A 98 4.57 0.91 -5.72
CA ALA A 98 5.67 -0.04 -5.95
C ALA A 98 7.04 0.63 -5.83
N TYR A 99 7.22 1.42 -4.77
CA TYR A 99 8.43 2.24 -4.51
C TYR A 99 8.75 3.21 -5.66
N GLY A 100 7.73 3.71 -6.36
CA GLY A 100 7.84 4.62 -7.48
C GLY A 100 7.84 3.96 -8.86
N ALA A 101 7.82 2.63 -8.94
CA ALA A 101 7.85 1.89 -10.21
C ALA A 101 6.47 1.71 -10.87
N GLY A 102 5.38 2.15 -10.23
CA GLY A 102 4.01 1.96 -10.72
C GLY A 102 3.34 0.71 -10.13
N SER A 103 2.50 0.89 -9.10
CA SER A 103 1.87 -0.24 -8.38
C SER A 103 0.98 -1.09 -9.28
N VAL A 104 0.24 -0.46 -10.18
CA VAL A 104 -0.71 -1.14 -11.07
C VAL A 104 0.02 -1.98 -12.12
N GLU A 105 0.98 -1.39 -12.83
CA GLU A 105 1.75 -2.04 -13.89
C GLU A 105 2.58 -3.19 -13.33
N VAL A 106 3.28 -2.95 -12.23
CA VAL A 106 4.07 -3.96 -11.52
C VAL A 106 3.16 -5.10 -11.04
N SER A 107 2.02 -4.80 -10.40
CA SER A 107 1.10 -5.84 -9.92
C SER A 107 0.50 -6.66 -11.04
N LYS A 108 0.15 -6.05 -12.18
CA LYS A 108 -0.33 -6.77 -13.37
C LYS A 108 0.74 -7.70 -13.93
N ALA A 109 1.97 -7.23 -14.07
CA ALA A 109 3.09 -8.06 -14.54
C ALA A 109 3.35 -9.24 -13.60
N LEU A 110 3.34 -9.01 -12.28
CA LEU A 110 3.50 -10.05 -11.28
C LEU A 110 2.37 -11.07 -11.33
N GLN A 111 1.11 -10.62 -11.42
CA GLN A 111 -0.05 -11.51 -11.54
C GLN A 111 0.01 -12.36 -12.81
N GLN A 112 0.32 -11.77 -13.95
CA GLN A 112 0.42 -12.47 -15.23
C GLN A 112 1.56 -13.47 -15.27
N SER A 113 2.62 -13.24 -14.49
CA SER A 113 3.77 -14.16 -14.42
C SER A 113 3.43 -15.51 -13.80
N ASN A 114 2.39 -15.60 -12.97
CA ASN A 114 2.04 -16.76 -12.15
C ASN A 114 3.17 -17.25 -11.22
N LEU A 115 4.12 -16.39 -10.88
CA LEU A 115 5.27 -16.71 -10.02
C LEU A 115 5.07 -16.25 -8.58
N VAL A 116 4.06 -15.41 -8.34
CA VAL A 116 3.80 -14.74 -7.06
C VAL A 116 2.48 -15.24 -6.48
N ASP A 117 2.47 -15.53 -5.18
CA ASP A 117 1.30 -16.04 -4.49
C ASP A 117 0.49 -14.92 -3.83
N TYR A 118 1.16 -13.84 -3.39
CA TYR A 118 0.56 -12.71 -2.68
C TYR A 118 1.18 -11.39 -3.13
N LEU A 119 0.38 -10.33 -3.09
CA LEU A 119 0.87 -8.97 -3.06
C LEU A 119 0.74 -8.40 -1.64
N ALA A 120 1.54 -7.41 -1.30
CA ALA A 120 1.40 -6.70 -0.04
C ALA A 120 1.52 -5.19 -0.26
N VAL A 121 0.66 -4.45 0.43
CA VAL A 121 0.59 -2.98 0.41
C VAL A 121 0.61 -2.43 1.83
N ALA A 122 0.81 -1.12 2.00
CA ALA A 122 0.86 -0.52 3.32
C ALA A 122 -0.53 -0.42 3.95
N VAL A 123 -1.48 0.20 3.24
CA VAL A 123 -2.81 0.57 3.73
C VAL A 123 -3.91 0.05 2.79
N ALA A 124 -5.15 0.07 3.27
CA ALA A 124 -6.30 -0.48 2.55
C ALA A 124 -6.55 0.22 1.20
N ASP A 125 -6.38 1.54 1.12
CA ASP A 125 -6.62 2.31 -0.10
C ASP A 125 -5.77 1.84 -1.28
N GLU A 126 -4.49 1.51 -1.04
CA GLU A 126 -3.61 0.94 -2.06
C GLU A 126 -4.13 -0.42 -2.55
N GLY A 127 -4.63 -1.25 -1.64
CA GLY A 127 -5.24 -2.54 -1.99
C GLY A 127 -6.53 -2.40 -2.80
N VAL A 128 -7.38 -1.46 -2.44
CA VAL A 128 -8.62 -1.12 -3.17
C VAL A 128 -8.30 -0.62 -4.57
N GLU A 129 -7.29 0.24 -4.73
CA GLU A 129 -6.84 0.70 -6.04
C GLU A 129 -6.44 -0.48 -6.94
N LEU A 130 -5.63 -1.40 -6.42
CA LEU A 130 -5.24 -2.61 -7.15
C LEU A 130 -6.45 -3.47 -7.53
N ARG A 131 -7.42 -3.66 -6.63
CA ARG A 131 -8.66 -4.40 -6.94
C ARG A 131 -9.43 -3.76 -8.09
N LYS A 132 -9.59 -2.42 -8.09
CA LYS A 132 -10.27 -1.68 -9.16
C LYS A 132 -9.61 -1.86 -10.53
N THR A 133 -8.32 -2.16 -10.56
CA THR A 133 -7.57 -2.39 -11.82
C THR A 133 -7.53 -3.87 -12.26
N GLY A 134 -8.26 -4.75 -11.57
CA GLY A 134 -8.42 -6.17 -11.94
C GLY A 134 -7.39 -7.11 -11.31
N ILE A 135 -6.70 -6.69 -10.26
CA ILE A 135 -5.82 -7.60 -9.50
C ILE A 135 -6.67 -8.54 -8.67
N THR A 136 -6.48 -9.85 -8.87
CA THR A 136 -7.20 -10.94 -8.17
C THR A 136 -6.32 -11.69 -7.17
N LEU A 137 -4.99 -11.57 -7.26
CA LEU A 137 -4.09 -12.14 -6.26
C LEU A 137 -4.49 -11.72 -4.84
N PRO A 138 -4.31 -12.57 -3.82
CA PRO A 138 -4.47 -12.15 -2.44
C PRO A 138 -3.57 -10.93 -2.13
N ILE A 139 -4.13 -9.94 -1.43
CA ILE A 139 -3.43 -8.70 -1.07
C ILE A 139 -3.40 -8.57 0.44
N ILE A 140 -2.19 -8.49 1.00
CA ILE A 140 -1.96 -8.31 2.43
C ILE A 140 -1.87 -6.80 2.73
N ILE A 141 -2.62 -6.35 3.73
CA ILE A 141 -2.55 -4.99 4.26
C ILE A 141 -1.62 -5.00 5.46
N MET A 142 -0.47 -4.34 5.34
CA MET A 142 0.59 -4.38 6.36
C MET A 142 0.24 -3.60 7.62
N ASP A 143 -0.53 -2.52 7.47
CA ASP A 143 -0.99 -1.66 8.56
C ASP A 143 -2.50 -1.41 8.42
N PRO A 144 -3.34 -2.37 8.86
CA PRO A 144 -4.79 -2.24 8.79
C PRO A 144 -5.27 -1.23 9.83
N GLU A 145 -5.79 -0.11 9.37
CA GLU A 145 -6.43 0.90 10.22
C GLU A 145 -7.86 0.48 10.58
N VAL A 146 -8.28 0.74 11.81
CA VAL A 146 -9.65 0.42 12.29
C VAL A 146 -10.71 1.08 11.41
N ALA A 147 -10.49 2.32 11.00
CA ALA A 147 -11.39 3.07 10.12
C ALA A 147 -11.53 2.46 8.70
N ALA A 148 -10.59 1.61 8.29
CA ALA A 148 -10.57 0.98 6.97
C ALA A 148 -11.01 -0.50 6.98
N LEU A 149 -11.46 -1.04 8.12
CA LEU A 149 -11.84 -2.46 8.23
C LEU A 149 -12.98 -2.84 7.28
N ASP A 150 -13.95 -1.95 7.06
CA ASP A 150 -15.01 -2.17 6.07
C ASP A 150 -14.45 -2.31 4.65
N LEU A 151 -13.54 -1.43 4.26
CA LEU A 151 -12.88 -1.49 2.95
C LEU A 151 -12.07 -2.78 2.78
N ILE A 152 -11.36 -3.22 3.84
CA ILE A 152 -10.58 -4.45 3.85
C ILE A 152 -11.49 -5.65 3.56
N ILE A 153 -12.61 -5.73 4.28
CA ILE A 153 -13.56 -6.84 4.16
C ILE A 153 -14.23 -6.83 2.77
N GLU A 154 -14.78 -5.69 2.36
CA GLU A 154 -15.54 -5.55 1.11
C GLU A 154 -14.71 -5.81 -0.14
N ASN A 155 -13.40 -5.56 -0.07
CA ASN A 155 -12.47 -5.77 -1.19
C ASN A 155 -11.65 -7.06 -1.08
N ASN A 156 -12.02 -7.98 -0.18
CA ASN A 156 -11.30 -9.25 0.03
C ASN A 156 -9.78 -9.03 0.23
N LEU A 157 -9.43 -8.05 1.07
CA LEU A 157 -8.06 -7.79 1.47
C LEU A 157 -7.77 -8.56 2.76
N GLN A 158 -6.51 -8.91 2.98
CA GLN A 158 -6.09 -9.74 4.10
C GLN A 158 -5.28 -8.90 5.10
N PRO A 159 -5.83 -8.55 6.28
CA PRO A 159 -5.13 -7.72 7.24
C PRO A 159 -4.00 -8.48 7.94
N ASN A 160 -2.90 -7.77 8.16
CA ASN A 160 -1.76 -8.23 8.94
C ASN A 160 -1.92 -7.77 10.39
N ILE A 161 -2.06 -8.71 11.30
CA ILE A 161 -2.32 -8.48 12.72
C ILE A 161 -0.99 -8.44 13.48
N TYR A 162 -0.69 -7.34 14.11
CA TYR A 162 0.58 -7.09 14.81
C TYR A 162 0.42 -6.72 16.28
N SER A 163 -0.83 -6.61 16.77
CA SER A 163 -1.13 -6.34 18.18
C SER A 163 -2.47 -6.96 18.59
N PHE A 164 -2.70 -7.11 19.90
CA PHE A 164 -3.98 -7.59 20.41
C PHE A 164 -5.13 -6.63 20.10
N GLN A 165 -4.88 -5.32 20.09
CA GLN A 165 -5.87 -4.34 19.74
C GLN A 165 -6.37 -4.55 18.31
N VAL A 166 -5.45 -4.64 17.32
CA VAL A 166 -5.78 -4.90 15.90
C VAL A 166 -6.51 -6.24 15.77
N LEU A 167 -6.11 -7.28 16.51
CA LEU A 167 -6.79 -8.58 16.51
C LEU A 167 -8.24 -8.45 16.96
N ASP A 168 -8.47 -7.77 18.07
CA ASP A 168 -9.81 -7.63 18.64
C ASP A 168 -10.71 -6.77 17.74
N ASP A 169 -10.20 -5.68 17.17
CA ASP A 169 -10.92 -4.82 16.23
C ASP A 169 -11.34 -5.58 14.97
N ILE A 170 -10.45 -6.40 14.41
CA ILE A 170 -10.75 -7.22 13.22
C ILE A 170 -11.77 -8.32 13.54
N ILE A 171 -11.64 -8.98 14.68
CA ILE A 171 -12.62 -9.98 15.12
C ILE A 171 -14.01 -9.33 15.26
N HIS A 172 -14.12 -8.21 15.96
CA HIS A 172 -15.39 -7.51 16.14
C HIS A 172 -15.99 -7.05 14.81
N ALA A 173 -15.18 -6.54 13.88
CA ALA A 173 -15.65 -6.13 12.55
C ALA A 173 -16.16 -7.34 11.74
N ALA A 174 -15.46 -8.46 11.77
CA ALA A 174 -15.87 -9.68 11.09
C ALA A 174 -17.16 -10.25 11.68
N GLU A 175 -17.28 -10.32 13.02
CA GLU A 175 -18.48 -10.78 13.74
C GLU A 175 -19.68 -9.88 13.45
N ALA A 176 -19.49 -8.55 13.45
CA ALA A 176 -20.57 -7.59 13.14
C ALA A 176 -21.13 -7.76 11.73
N LYS A 177 -20.29 -8.22 10.78
CA LYS A 177 -20.69 -8.54 9.39
C LYS A 177 -21.13 -10.01 9.21
N GLY A 178 -21.17 -10.80 10.28
CA GLY A 178 -21.53 -12.22 10.22
C GLY A 178 -20.55 -13.07 9.41
N LEU A 179 -19.29 -12.65 9.32
CA LEU A 179 -18.26 -13.37 8.58
C LEU A 179 -17.68 -14.50 9.42
N GLU A 180 -17.46 -15.62 8.75
CA GLU A 180 -16.66 -16.72 9.29
C GLU A 180 -15.38 -16.86 8.46
N SER A 181 -14.26 -17.12 9.15
CA SER A 181 -13.00 -17.49 8.49
C SER A 181 -12.37 -16.40 7.62
N LEU A 182 -12.49 -15.11 8.01
CA LEU A 182 -11.76 -14.02 7.35
C LEU A 182 -10.25 -14.33 7.37
N PRO A 183 -9.58 -14.39 6.20
CA PRO A 183 -8.15 -14.66 6.15
C PRO A 183 -7.36 -13.52 6.78
N VAL A 184 -6.46 -13.84 7.70
CA VAL A 184 -5.59 -12.86 8.37
C VAL A 184 -4.15 -13.39 8.45
N HIS A 185 -3.19 -12.49 8.61
CA HIS A 185 -1.79 -12.81 8.82
C HIS A 185 -1.36 -12.36 10.20
N ILE A 186 -0.63 -13.20 10.91
CA ILE A 186 -0.05 -12.84 12.22
C ILE A 186 1.38 -12.40 12.03
N LYS A 187 1.69 -11.18 12.43
CA LYS A 187 3.04 -10.63 12.41
C LYS A 187 3.74 -10.90 13.73
N ILE A 188 4.86 -11.59 13.65
CA ILE A 188 5.75 -11.82 14.81
C ILE A 188 6.99 -10.92 14.65
N ASP A 189 7.35 -10.21 15.69
CA ASP A 189 8.59 -9.45 15.70
C ASP A 189 9.78 -10.38 15.96
N SER A 190 10.57 -10.60 14.92
CA SER A 190 11.76 -11.43 14.97
C SER A 190 13.06 -10.63 15.13
N GLY A 191 12.97 -9.33 15.50
CA GLY A 191 14.15 -8.51 15.78
C GLY A 191 14.16 -7.13 15.15
N MET A 192 13.16 -6.76 14.33
CA MET A 192 13.06 -5.41 13.77
C MET A 192 12.53 -4.37 14.77
N HIS A 193 11.79 -4.81 15.78
CA HIS A 193 11.24 -4.00 16.87
C HIS A 193 10.38 -2.80 16.41
N ARG A 194 9.56 -3.03 15.36
CA ARG A 194 8.63 -2.01 14.85
C ARG A 194 7.18 -2.38 15.07
N LEU A 195 6.76 -3.53 14.58
CA LEU A 195 5.40 -4.08 14.67
C LEU A 195 5.49 -5.59 14.83
N GLY A 196 4.55 -6.19 15.56
CA GLY A 196 4.43 -7.63 15.70
C GLY A 196 4.38 -8.08 17.15
N PHE A 197 3.90 -9.30 17.36
CA PHE A 197 3.88 -9.95 18.67
C PHE A 197 5.28 -10.43 19.03
N TYR A 198 5.60 -10.28 20.31
CA TYR A 198 6.82 -10.83 20.89
C TYR A 198 6.64 -12.31 21.25
N ARG A 199 7.75 -12.98 21.53
CA ARG A 199 7.74 -14.39 21.95
C ARG A 199 6.87 -14.62 23.20
N GLU A 200 6.88 -13.69 24.11
CA GLU A 200 6.12 -13.71 25.37
C GLU A 200 4.61 -13.61 25.16
N ASP A 201 4.19 -13.02 24.05
CA ASP A 201 2.77 -12.87 23.68
C ASP A 201 2.15 -14.17 23.15
N MET A 202 2.96 -15.13 22.69
CA MET A 202 2.49 -16.32 21.98
C MET A 202 1.47 -17.15 22.76
N PRO A 203 1.64 -17.44 24.06
CA PRO A 203 0.63 -18.20 24.80
C PRO A 203 -0.73 -17.50 24.84
N LYS A 204 -0.74 -16.18 25.04
CA LYS A 204 -1.96 -15.36 25.04
C LYS A 204 -2.59 -15.27 23.65
N LEU A 205 -1.79 -15.11 22.61
CA LEU A 205 -2.25 -15.05 21.23
C LEU A 205 -2.90 -16.38 20.81
N ILE A 206 -2.27 -17.51 21.10
CA ILE A 206 -2.82 -18.84 20.83
C ILE A 206 -4.15 -19.03 21.54
N ALA A 207 -4.20 -18.70 22.84
CA ALA A 207 -5.44 -18.80 23.62
C ALA A 207 -6.56 -17.90 23.05
N ARG A 208 -6.22 -16.71 22.53
CA ARG A 208 -7.20 -15.78 21.93
C ARG A 208 -7.73 -16.27 20.59
N LEU A 209 -6.92 -17.00 19.81
CA LEU A 209 -7.29 -17.56 18.53
C LEU A 209 -8.01 -18.94 18.66
N GLN A 210 -7.81 -19.67 19.75
CA GLN A 210 -8.48 -20.94 19.98
C GLN A 210 -9.99 -20.77 20.10
N GLY A 211 -10.74 -21.54 19.30
CA GLY A 211 -12.20 -21.51 19.27
C GLY A 211 -12.80 -20.29 18.55
N GLN A 212 -12.00 -19.36 18.10
CA GLN A 212 -12.40 -18.21 17.34
C GLN A 212 -12.76 -18.64 15.89
N LYS A 213 -13.93 -18.18 15.38
CA LYS A 213 -14.44 -18.56 14.04
C LYS A 213 -14.40 -17.42 13.04
N ALA A 214 -14.40 -16.15 13.51
CA ALA A 214 -14.48 -15.00 12.61
C ALA A 214 -13.23 -14.83 11.75
N VAL A 215 -12.05 -15.25 12.25
CA VAL A 215 -10.79 -15.15 11.53
C VAL A 215 -10.10 -16.49 11.36
N ARG A 216 -9.29 -16.60 10.29
CA ARG A 216 -8.45 -17.77 9.99
C ARG A 216 -7.03 -17.30 9.67
N VAL A 217 -6.05 -17.81 10.41
CA VAL A 217 -4.61 -17.55 10.21
C VAL A 217 -4.06 -18.41 9.08
#